data_a9653becce204aa730ad11aa5d818778
#
_entry.id   a9653becce204aa730ad11aa5d818778
#
_cell.length_a   1.000
_cell.length_b   1.000
_cell.length_c   1.000
_cell.angle_alpha   90.00
_cell.angle_beta   90.00
_cell.angle_gamma   90.00
#
_symmetry.space_group_name_H-M   'P 1'
#
loop_
_entity.id
_entity.type
_entity.pdbx_description
1 polymer ?
#
loop_
_entity_poly.entity_id
_entity_poly.type
_entity_poly.pdbx_seq_one_letter_code
_entity_poly.pdbx_strand_id
1 'polypeptide(L)'
;VAIDLKTDLAKVRNIGIMAHIDAGKTTTTERILYYTGINYKIGEVHDGMEQEQERGITITSAATTCFWKDHQINIIDTPGHVDFTIEVERSLRVLDGAVCVFDGVAGVEPQSQTVWRQATRYGVPRICYVNKLDRTGASFDYCVKTIRERLHTVAAVLQLPVGAESKFQGVIDLVRMRALMWRGETAIGEDYTVEEIPADLADAAAAAHEELIHTLADNDDDFAEHWLEAEESGEAISSDEIKAAVRRAVIGNRITAVVCGTSFKNTGVQPMLDAVIDYLPSPLEI
;
A
#
# COMPACT_ATOMS: atom_id res chain seq x y z
N VAL A 1 21.39 8.38 18.96
CA VAL A 1 20.10 9.08 19.04
C VAL A 1 19.37 8.48 20.21
N ALA A 2 19.10 9.27 21.26
CA ALA A 2 18.33 8.80 22.42
C ALA A 2 16.89 8.55 21.94
N ILE A 3 16.40 7.33 22.12
CA ILE A 3 14.99 7.01 21.93
C ILE A 3 14.22 7.85 22.94
N ASP A 4 13.39 8.76 22.47
CA ASP A 4 12.49 9.49 23.36
C ASP A 4 11.47 8.45 23.88
N LEU A 5 11.58 8.12 25.17
CA LEU A 5 10.71 7.16 25.88
C LEU A 5 9.21 7.57 25.91
N LYS A 6 8.85 8.65 25.24
CA LYS A 6 7.49 9.14 25.06
C LYS A 6 6.84 8.69 23.75
N THR A 7 7.52 7.92 22.90
CA THR A 7 6.91 7.42 21.65
C THR A 7 5.82 6.42 22.00
N ASP A 8 4.59 6.75 21.66
CA ASP A 8 3.46 5.83 21.77
C ASP A 8 3.63 4.69 20.75
N LEU A 9 3.99 3.50 21.21
CA LEU A 9 4.23 2.33 20.36
C LEU A 9 3.00 1.96 19.51
N ALA A 10 1.80 2.29 19.94
CA ALA A 10 0.59 2.08 19.14
C ALA A 10 0.60 2.91 17.84
N LYS A 11 1.33 4.02 17.83
CA LYS A 11 1.50 4.91 16.67
C LYS A 11 2.77 4.66 15.86
N VAL A 12 3.50 3.59 16.15
CA VAL A 12 4.69 3.20 15.39
C VAL A 12 4.30 2.18 14.31
N ARG A 13 4.95 2.26 13.15
CA ARG A 13 4.87 1.29 12.06
C ARG A 13 6.27 0.97 11.57
N ASN A 14 6.74 -0.25 11.79
CA ASN A 14 8.01 -0.74 11.24
C ASN A 14 7.69 -1.50 9.94
N ILE A 15 7.90 -0.85 8.81
CA ILE A 15 7.46 -1.39 7.52
C ILE A 15 8.63 -1.67 6.58
N GLY A 16 8.49 -2.72 5.78
CA GLY A 16 9.36 -3.00 4.64
C GLY A 16 8.69 -2.58 3.32
N ILE A 17 9.49 -2.06 2.40
CA ILE A 17 9.06 -1.86 1.01
C ILE A 17 9.60 -3.02 0.16
N MET A 18 8.71 -3.85 -0.33
CA MET A 18 9.02 -5.03 -1.15
C MET A 18 8.60 -4.77 -2.59
N ALA A 19 9.48 -5.03 -3.54
CA ALA A 19 9.16 -4.84 -4.95
C ALA A 19 10.06 -5.70 -5.82
N HIS A 20 9.55 -6.06 -7.01
CA HIS A 20 10.40 -6.54 -8.10
C HIS A 20 11.31 -5.40 -8.59
N ILE A 21 12.42 -5.76 -9.25
CA ILE A 21 13.31 -4.81 -9.92
C ILE A 21 12.47 -3.96 -10.89
N ASP A 22 12.71 -2.67 -10.90
CA ASP A 22 11.98 -1.68 -11.71
C ASP A 22 10.48 -1.52 -11.42
N ALA A 23 9.88 -2.17 -10.40
CA ALA A 23 8.49 -1.91 -10.02
C ALA A 23 8.27 -0.50 -9.41
N GLY A 24 9.35 0.21 -9.12
CA GLY A 24 9.31 1.57 -8.59
C GLY A 24 9.51 1.65 -7.08
N LYS A 25 10.23 0.69 -6.47
CA LYS A 25 10.55 0.68 -5.04
C LYS A 25 11.22 1.99 -4.62
N THR A 26 12.36 2.31 -5.21
CA THR A 26 13.13 3.52 -4.90
C THR A 26 12.29 4.78 -5.08
N THR A 27 11.57 4.91 -6.20
CA THR A 27 10.69 6.05 -6.45
C THR A 27 9.60 6.17 -5.39
N THR A 28 8.99 5.03 -4.97
CA THR A 28 7.95 5.03 -3.94
C THR A 28 8.53 5.46 -2.59
N THR A 29 9.68 4.92 -2.20
CA THR A 29 10.39 5.31 -0.96
C THR A 29 10.74 6.80 -0.96
N GLU A 30 11.29 7.32 -2.06
CA GLU A 30 11.59 8.75 -2.19
C GLU A 30 10.34 9.63 -2.03
N ARG A 31 9.20 9.23 -2.59
CA ARG A 31 7.96 9.98 -2.47
C ARG A 31 7.40 9.94 -1.05
N ILE A 32 7.51 8.80 -0.37
CA ILE A 32 7.16 8.72 1.05
C ILE A 32 8.00 9.71 1.86
N LEU A 33 9.32 9.72 1.66
CA LEU A 33 10.24 10.61 2.37
C LEU A 33 10.00 12.09 2.03
N TYR A 34 9.61 12.38 0.80
CA TYR A 34 9.23 13.72 0.38
C TYR A 34 7.95 14.21 1.10
N TYR A 35 6.86 13.44 1.05
CA TYR A 35 5.59 13.82 1.68
C TYR A 35 5.67 13.87 3.21
N THR A 36 6.58 13.14 3.81
CA THR A 36 6.83 13.18 5.24
C THR A 36 7.84 14.25 5.68
N GLY A 37 8.34 15.06 4.71
CA GLY A 37 9.21 16.20 4.97
C GLY A 37 10.67 15.85 5.32
N ILE A 38 11.10 14.61 5.07
CA ILE A 38 12.49 14.18 5.26
C ILE A 38 13.35 14.65 4.09
N ASN A 39 12.88 14.50 2.85
CA ASN A 39 13.55 14.98 1.66
C ASN A 39 12.93 16.31 1.20
N TYR A 40 13.76 17.29 0.88
CA TYR A 40 13.31 18.61 0.40
C TYR A 40 13.21 18.69 -1.13
N LYS A 41 13.77 17.71 -1.84
CA LYS A 41 13.74 17.62 -3.29
C LYS A 41 13.43 16.21 -3.75
N ILE A 42 12.67 16.13 -4.83
CA ILE A 42 12.42 14.90 -5.57
C ILE A 42 13.67 14.52 -6.35
N GLY A 43 14.12 13.26 -6.26
CA GLY A 43 15.32 12.76 -6.95
C GLY A 43 16.59 12.79 -6.10
N GLU A 44 16.52 13.18 -4.83
CA GLU A 44 17.59 12.93 -3.88
C GLU A 44 17.50 11.46 -3.42
N VAL A 45 18.30 10.60 -4.04
CA VAL A 45 18.52 9.25 -3.53
C VAL A 45 19.27 9.40 -2.21
N HIS A 46 18.75 8.84 -1.13
CA HIS A 46 19.52 8.72 0.11
C HIS A 46 20.83 7.99 -0.18
N ASP A 47 21.92 8.50 0.39
CA ASP A 47 23.30 8.01 0.25
C ASP A 47 23.42 6.50 0.46
N GLY A 48 23.05 5.74 -0.59
CA GLY A 48 23.43 4.36 -0.73
C GLY A 48 24.89 4.25 -1.16
N MET A 49 25.45 3.06 -1.12
CA MET A 49 26.78 2.81 -1.67
C MET A 49 26.84 3.27 -3.14
N GLU A 50 27.99 3.76 -3.58
CA GLU A 50 28.22 4.19 -4.97
C GLU A 50 27.74 3.14 -5.99
N GLN A 51 27.86 1.85 -5.63
CA GLN A 51 27.35 0.72 -6.43
C GLN A 51 25.81 0.62 -6.48
N GLU A 52 25.10 1.12 -5.48
CA GLU A 52 23.62 1.18 -5.49
C GLU A 52 23.14 2.26 -6.46
N GLN A 53 23.81 3.40 -6.48
CA GLN A 53 23.52 4.50 -7.40
C GLN A 53 23.81 4.11 -8.85
N GLU A 54 24.95 3.44 -9.13
CA GLU A 54 25.31 3.01 -10.49
C GLU A 54 24.35 1.96 -11.05
N ARG A 55 23.81 1.07 -10.21
CA ARG A 55 22.98 -0.06 -10.63
C ARG A 55 21.50 0.17 -10.43
N GLY A 56 21.08 1.22 -9.71
CA GLY A 56 19.69 1.52 -9.38
C GLY A 56 19.01 0.44 -8.52
N ILE A 57 19.79 -0.31 -7.72
CA ILE A 57 19.32 -1.39 -6.86
C ILE A 57 19.77 -1.16 -5.42
N THR A 58 18.91 -1.53 -4.45
CA THR A 58 19.26 -1.51 -3.02
C THR A 58 20.09 -2.74 -2.68
N ILE A 59 21.27 -2.54 -2.11
CA ILE A 59 22.20 -3.62 -1.70
C ILE A 59 22.16 -3.80 -0.20
N THR A 60 22.13 -2.70 0.55
CA THR A 60 22.12 -2.70 2.03
C THR A 60 20.77 -2.27 2.57
N SER A 61 20.32 -2.94 3.63
CA SER A 61 19.09 -2.56 4.34
C SER A 61 19.33 -1.28 5.13
N ALA A 62 18.73 -0.18 4.71
CA ALA A 62 18.74 1.10 5.42
C ALA A 62 17.42 1.32 6.14
N ALA A 63 17.48 1.81 7.38
CA ALA A 63 16.29 2.20 8.13
C ALA A 63 16.16 3.72 8.15
N THR A 64 15.02 4.22 7.67
CA THR A 64 14.71 5.65 7.68
C THR A 64 13.44 5.89 8.46
N THR A 65 13.47 6.83 9.40
CA THR A 65 12.29 7.21 10.19
C THR A 65 11.65 8.45 9.60
N CYS A 66 10.34 8.39 9.42
CA CYS A 66 9.52 9.52 9.00
C CYS A 66 8.22 9.60 9.82
N PHE A 67 7.45 10.68 9.65
CA PHE A 67 6.22 10.92 10.39
C PHE A 67 5.07 11.24 9.44
N TRP A 68 3.90 10.62 9.68
CA TRP A 68 2.68 10.86 8.91
C TRP A 68 1.46 10.83 9.83
N LYS A 69 0.66 11.91 9.86
CA LYS A 69 -0.56 12.02 10.68
C LYS A 69 -0.37 11.47 12.11
N ASP A 70 0.55 12.05 12.87
CA ASP A 70 0.89 11.65 14.24
C ASP A 70 1.42 10.22 14.43
N HIS A 71 1.77 9.51 13.36
CA HIS A 71 2.41 8.21 13.40
C HIS A 71 3.88 8.31 13.03
N GLN A 72 4.71 7.52 13.71
CA GLN A 72 6.09 7.30 13.34
C GLN A 72 6.16 6.08 12.41
N ILE A 73 6.72 6.25 11.22
CA ILE A 73 6.93 5.18 10.25
C ILE A 73 8.42 4.96 10.11
N ASN A 74 8.89 3.78 10.46
CA ASN A 74 10.25 3.34 10.23
C ASN A 74 10.25 2.48 8.96
N ILE A 75 10.84 2.99 7.90
CA ILE A 75 10.95 2.29 6.63
C ILE A 75 12.26 1.53 6.61
N ILE A 76 12.17 0.22 6.44
CA ILE A 76 13.32 -0.65 6.24
C ILE A 76 13.33 -1.01 4.77
N ASP A 77 14.24 -0.40 4.02
CA ASP A 77 14.39 -0.69 2.61
C ASP A 77 15.05 -2.06 2.44
N THR A 78 14.30 -3.00 1.87
CA THR A 78 14.75 -4.38 1.68
C THR A 78 15.35 -4.55 0.28
N PRO A 79 16.52 -5.21 0.14
CA PRO A 79 17.06 -5.54 -1.17
C PRO A 79 16.03 -6.29 -2.02
N GLY A 80 15.83 -5.85 -3.26
CA GLY A 80 14.88 -6.48 -4.21
C GLY A 80 15.45 -7.66 -4.99
N HIS A 81 16.73 -7.98 -4.80
CA HIS A 81 17.44 -9.00 -5.59
C HIS A 81 17.47 -10.35 -4.87
N VAL A 82 17.29 -11.43 -5.64
CA VAL A 82 17.33 -12.82 -5.12
C VAL A 82 18.69 -13.20 -4.52
N ASP A 83 19.75 -12.51 -4.90
CA ASP A 83 21.11 -12.77 -4.40
C ASP A 83 21.32 -12.33 -2.94
N PHE A 84 20.43 -11.48 -2.39
CA PHE A 84 20.48 -10.94 -1.02
C PHE A 84 19.48 -11.62 -0.08
N THR A 85 19.29 -12.93 -0.20
CA THR A 85 18.28 -13.68 0.58
C THR A 85 18.46 -13.52 2.09
N ILE A 86 19.70 -13.45 2.58
CA ILE A 86 20.01 -13.34 4.02
C ILE A 86 19.61 -11.95 4.54
N GLU A 87 19.90 -10.90 3.80
CA GLU A 87 19.55 -9.51 4.13
C GLU A 87 18.03 -9.33 4.15
N VAL A 88 17.33 -9.89 3.17
CA VAL A 88 15.87 -9.91 3.11
C VAL A 88 15.28 -10.65 4.32
N GLU A 89 15.79 -11.84 4.66
CA GLU A 89 15.32 -12.60 5.82
C GLU A 89 15.57 -11.87 7.15
N ARG A 90 16.71 -11.20 7.30
CA ARG A 90 17.01 -10.39 8.49
C ARG A 90 16.05 -9.22 8.62
N SER A 91 15.78 -8.53 7.51
CA SER A 91 14.82 -7.42 7.47
C SER A 91 13.42 -7.89 7.86
N LEU A 92 12.94 -9.00 7.28
CA LEU A 92 11.61 -9.55 7.56
C LEU A 92 11.34 -9.86 9.03
N ARG A 93 12.40 -10.16 9.82
CA ARG A 93 12.26 -10.48 11.24
C ARG A 93 11.98 -9.26 12.13
N VAL A 94 12.23 -8.07 11.64
CA VAL A 94 12.04 -6.82 12.40
C VAL A 94 10.89 -5.98 11.88
N LEU A 95 10.21 -6.45 10.82
CA LEU A 95 9.06 -5.79 10.23
C LEU A 95 7.77 -6.14 10.98
N ASP A 96 6.98 -5.13 11.28
CA ASP A 96 5.60 -5.28 11.74
C ASP A 96 4.66 -5.45 10.54
N GLY A 97 4.98 -4.86 9.41
CA GLY A 97 4.21 -4.96 8.17
C GLY A 97 5.02 -4.66 6.94
N ALA A 98 4.42 -4.81 5.76
CA ALA A 98 5.08 -4.52 4.50
C ALA A 98 4.16 -3.89 3.46
N VAL A 99 4.74 -3.07 2.59
CA VAL A 99 4.13 -2.58 1.35
C VAL A 99 4.75 -3.31 0.18
N CYS A 100 3.94 -4.08 -0.54
CA CYS A 100 4.37 -4.79 -1.74
C CYS A 100 4.01 -3.96 -2.97
N VAL A 101 5.01 -3.46 -3.67
CA VAL A 101 4.84 -2.61 -4.85
C VAL A 101 4.87 -3.47 -6.10
N PHE A 102 3.81 -3.41 -6.90
CA PHE A 102 3.68 -4.13 -8.18
C PHE A 102 3.63 -3.15 -9.34
N ASP A 103 4.26 -3.52 -10.46
CA ASP A 103 4.16 -2.77 -11.70
C ASP A 103 2.80 -3.04 -12.36
N GLY A 104 2.03 -1.98 -12.63
CA GLY A 104 0.70 -2.07 -13.24
C GLY A 104 0.70 -2.67 -14.66
N VAL A 105 1.83 -2.72 -15.33
CA VAL A 105 2.00 -3.36 -16.66
C VAL A 105 2.37 -4.83 -16.51
N ALA A 106 3.38 -5.14 -15.67
CA ALA A 106 3.92 -6.49 -15.53
C ALA A 106 3.08 -7.38 -14.58
N GLY A 107 2.40 -6.78 -13.61
CA GLY A 107 1.72 -7.52 -12.55
C GLY A 107 2.70 -8.25 -11.62
N VAL A 108 2.31 -9.43 -11.15
CA VAL A 108 3.17 -10.26 -10.29
C VAL A 108 4.21 -11.00 -11.10
N GLU A 109 5.48 -10.82 -10.75
CA GLU A 109 6.64 -11.45 -11.38
C GLU A 109 7.28 -12.52 -10.47
N PRO A 110 8.11 -13.43 -10.98
CA PRO A 110 8.68 -14.53 -10.20
C PRO A 110 9.46 -14.10 -8.94
N GLN A 111 10.18 -12.98 -9.01
CA GLN A 111 10.90 -12.44 -7.85
C GLN A 111 9.94 -11.96 -6.77
N SER A 112 8.83 -11.31 -7.16
CA SER A 112 7.75 -10.91 -6.23
C SER A 112 7.19 -12.11 -5.47
N GLN A 113 6.99 -13.25 -6.17
CA GLN A 113 6.52 -14.49 -5.53
C GLN A 113 7.50 -15.02 -4.49
N THR A 114 8.80 -14.90 -4.73
CA THR A 114 9.84 -15.38 -3.80
C THR A 114 9.83 -14.56 -2.52
N VAL A 115 9.86 -13.24 -2.62
CA VAL A 115 9.80 -12.32 -1.47
C VAL A 115 8.45 -12.47 -0.74
N TRP A 116 7.36 -12.65 -1.47
CA TRP A 116 6.04 -12.89 -0.90
C TRP A 116 5.99 -14.16 -0.04
N ARG A 117 6.55 -15.26 -0.53
CA ARG A 117 6.63 -16.53 0.24
C ARG A 117 7.48 -16.40 1.49
N GLN A 118 8.58 -15.65 1.43
CA GLN A 118 9.39 -15.34 2.60
C GLN A 118 8.59 -14.54 3.64
N ALA A 119 7.91 -13.48 3.22
CA ALA A 119 7.06 -12.69 4.12
C ALA A 119 5.93 -13.52 4.73
N THR A 120 5.33 -14.44 3.98
CA THR A 120 4.33 -15.38 4.48
C THR A 120 4.91 -16.31 5.55
N ARG A 121 6.13 -16.82 5.35
CA ARG A 121 6.83 -17.67 6.33
C ARG A 121 7.07 -16.96 7.66
N TYR A 122 7.31 -15.64 7.63
CA TYR A 122 7.51 -14.83 8.83
C TYR A 122 6.22 -14.20 9.36
N GLY A 123 5.07 -14.50 8.76
CA GLY A 123 3.78 -13.99 9.20
C GLY A 123 3.59 -12.48 9.05
N VAL A 124 4.39 -11.80 8.20
CA VAL A 124 4.36 -10.35 8.03
C VAL A 124 3.07 -9.91 7.33
N PRO A 125 2.19 -9.12 7.96
CA PRO A 125 1.02 -8.52 7.34
C PRO A 125 1.41 -7.57 6.19
N ARG A 126 0.60 -7.53 5.13
CA ARG A 126 0.96 -6.81 3.90
C ARG A 126 -0.20 -6.06 3.29
N ILE A 127 0.15 -4.93 2.67
CA ILE A 127 -0.69 -4.25 1.70
C ILE A 127 -0.01 -4.29 0.33
N CYS A 128 -0.78 -4.33 -0.74
CA CYS A 128 -0.31 -4.24 -2.12
C CYS A 128 -0.53 -2.83 -2.66
N TYR A 129 0.48 -2.27 -3.30
CA TYR A 129 0.41 -1.01 -4.02
C TYR A 129 0.66 -1.24 -5.50
N VAL A 130 -0.38 -1.12 -6.32
CA VAL A 130 -0.28 -1.21 -7.78
C VAL A 130 0.18 0.13 -8.31
N ASN A 131 1.45 0.19 -8.71
CA ASN A 131 2.17 1.37 -9.13
C ASN A 131 2.20 1.49 -10.67
N LYS A 132 2.56 2.67 -11.16
CA LYS A 132 2.78 2.97 -12.59
C LYS A 132 1.52 2.85 -13.46
N LEU A 133 0.37 3.14 -12.91
CA LEU A 133 -0.90 3.13 -13.66
C LEU A 133 -0.97 4.21 -14.77
N ASP A 134 -0.01 5.12 -14.79
CA ASP A 134 0.17 6.13 -15.85
C ASP A 134 0.90 5.61 -17.10
N ARG A 135 1.48 4.41 -17.04
CA ARG A 135 2.21 3.81 -18.15
C ARG A 135 1.28 3.19 -19.19
N THR A 136 1.71 3.25 -20.45
CA THR A 136 1.03 2.56 -21.56
C THR A 136 1.03 1.05 -21.32
N GLY A 137 -0.13 0.42 -21.44
CA GLY A 137 -0.33 -1.01 -21.19
C GLY A 137 -0.58 -1.34 -19.73
N ALA A 138 -0.63 -0.37 -18.81
CA ALA A 138 -0.97 -0.62 -17.42
C ALA A 138 -2.44 -1.02 -17.27
N SER A 139 -2.69 -2.08 -16.49
CA SER A 139 -4.02 -2.57 -16.17
C SER A 139 -4.11 -2.96 -14.70
N PHE A 140 -4.93 -2.22 -13.97
CA PHE A 140 -5.20 -2.50 -12.56
C PHE A 140 -5.83 -3.88 -12.38
N ASP A 141 -6.85 -4.20 -13.17
CA ASP A 141 -7.56 -5.48 -13.09
C ASP A 141 -6.65 -6.67 -13.38
N TYR A 142 -5.77 -6.54 -14.37
CA TYR A 142 -4.76 -7.57 -14.66
C TYR A 142 -3.82 -7.76 -13.47
N CYS A 143 -3.35 -6.67 -12.87
CA CYS A 143 -2.47 -6.74 -11.71
C CYS A 143 -3.16 -7.43 -10.52
N VAL A 144 -4.39 -7.03 -10.18
CA VAL A 144 -5.20 -7.67 -9.12
C VAL A 144 -5.43 -9.15 -9.40
N LYS A 145 -5.75 -9.50 -10.65
CA LYS A 145 -5.89 -10.90 -11.07
C LYS A 145 -4.60 -11.69 -10.80
N THR A 146 -3.44 -11.16 -11.20
CA THR A 146 -2.16 -11.85 -10.95
C THR A 146 -1.81 -11.96 -9.47
N ILE A 147 -2.21 -10.98 -8.64
CA ILE A 147 -2.07 -11.05 -7.18
C ILE A 147 -2.87 -12.23 -6.64
N ARG A 148 -4.14 -12.34 -7.00
CA ARG A 148 -5.01 -13.44 -6.58
C ARG A 148 -4.49 -14.81 -7.03
N GLU A 149 -4.15 -14.95 -8.31
CA GLU A 149 -3.77 -16.23 -8.91
C GLU A 149 -2.37 -16.69 -8.55
N ARG A 150 -1.38 -15.79 -8.53
CA ARG A 150 0.03 -16.15 -8.36
C ARG A 150 0.52 -16.09 -6.91
N LEU A 151 -0.11 -15.26 -6.08
CA LEU A 151 0.26 -15.13 -4.67
C LEU A 151 -0.69 -15.92 -3.76
N HIS A 152 -1.78 -16.47 -4.30
CA HIS A 152 -2.76 -17.27 -3.57
C HIS A 152 -3.26 -16.55 -2.30
N THR A 153 -3.59 -15.27 -2.43
CA THR A 153 -4.10 -14.42 -1.36
C THR A 153 -5.49 -13.90 -1.68
N VAL A 154 -6.27 -13.64 -0.64
CA VAL A 154 -7.54 -12.93 -0.77
C VAL A 154 -7.23 -11.44 -0.92
N ALA A 155 -7.27 -10.93 -2.15
CA ALA A 155 -7.02 -9.52 -2.43
C ALA A 155 -8.30 -8.71 -2.21
N ALA A 156 -8.30 -7.90 -1.14
CA ALA A 156 -9.35 -6.93 -0.85
C ALA A 156 -9.03 -5.60 -1.54
N VAL A 157 -9.74 -5.28 -2.59
CA VAL A 157 -9.54 -4.04 -3.36
C VAL A 157 -10.15 -2.88 -2.58
N LEU A 158 -9.31 -1.92 -2.15
CA LEU A 158 -9.75 -0.73 -1.43
C LEU A 158 -9.89 0.50 -2.31
N GLN A 159 -9.30 0.48 -3.50
CA GLN A 159 -9.30 1.61 -4.42
C GLN A 159 -9.46 1.14 -5.86
N LEU A 160 -10.14 1.95 -6.67
CA LEU A 160 -10.16 1.81 -8.12
C LEU A 160 -9.45 3.01 -8.77
N PRO A 161 -8.76 2.82 -9.90
CA PRO A 161 -8.16 3.95 -10.63
C PRO A 161 -9.23 4.80 -11.32
N VAL A 162 -9.00 6.11 -11.37
CA VAL A 162 -9.76 7.05 -12.21
C VAL A 162 -8.93 7.39 -13.42
N GLY A 163 -9.38 6.94 -14.59
CA GLY A 163 -8.62 7.00 -15.82
C GLY A 163 -7.58 5.88 -15.94
N ALA A 164 -6.92 5.83 -17.07
CA ALA A 164 -5.90 4.83 -17.38
C ALA A 164 -4.76 5.48 -18.15
N GLU A 165 -3.56 4.95 -18.02
CA GLU A 165 -2.36 5.39 -18.74
C GLU A 165 -2.12 6.90 -18.56
N SER A 166 -1.93 7.63 -19.65
CA SER A 166 -1.70 9.09 -19.63
C SER A 166 -2.88 9.89 -19.04
N LYS A 167 -4.08 9.29 -18.97
CA LYS A 167 -5.30 9.87 -18.39
C LYS A 167 -5.53 9.48 -16.93
N PHE A 168 -4.64 8.72 -16.31
CA PHE A 168 -4.72 8.40 -14.89
C PHE A 168 -4.59 9.70 -14.07
N GLN A 169 -5.61 10.02 -13.29
CA GLN A 169 -5.71 11.29 -12.58
C GLN A 169 -6.20 11.19 -11.13
N GLY A 170 -6.49 9.99 -10.66
CA GLY A 170 -7.01 9.83 -9.31
C GLY A 170 -7.34 8.40 -8.96
N VAL A 171 -7.90 8.23 -7.76
CA VAL A 171 -8.38 6.95 -7.26
C VAL A 171 -9.75 7.12 -6.61
N ILE A 172 -10.58 6.08 -6.67
CA ILE A 172 -11.82 5.98 -5.90
C ILE A 172 -11.49 5.23 -4.61
N ASP A 173 -11.73 5.87 -3.47
CA ASP A 173 -11.69 5.24 -2.15
C ASP A 173 -13.00 4.45 -1.95
N LEU A 174 -12.94 3.13 -2.01
CA LEU A 174 -14.10 2.25 -1.86
C LEU A 174 -14.58 2.14 -0.41
N VAL A 175 -13.76 2.48 0.56
CA VAL A 175 -14.15 2.48 1.99
C VAL A 175 -15.06 3.65 2.29
N ARG A 176 -14.74 4.84 1.78
CA ARG A 176 -15.51 6.08 1.98
C ARG A 176 -16.46 6.40 0.83
N MET A 177 -16.37 5.69 -0.29
CA MET A 177 -17.11 5.94 -1.52
C MET A 177 -16.96 7.40 -2.00
N ARG A 178 -15.70 7.82 -2.17
CA ARG A 178 -15.30 9.15 -2.66
C ARG A 178 -14.18 9.03 -3.67
N ALA A 179 -14.10 9.99 -4.58
CA ALA A 179 -12.99 10.12 -5.51
C ALA A 179 -11.94 11.07 -4.94
N LEU A 180 -10.67 10.65 -5.00
CA LEU A 180 -9.50 11.45 -4.67
C LEU A 180 -8.82 11.85 -5.99
N MET A 181 -8.86 13.14 -6.34
CA MET A 181 -8.49 13.63 -7.67
C MET A 181 -7.31 14.59 -7.59
N TRP A 182 -6.29 14.32 -8.40
CA TRP A 182 -5.13 15.21 -8.60
C TRP A 182 -5.35 16.04 -9.85
N ARG A 183 -5.90 17.28 -9.70
CA ARG A 183 -6.26 18.16 -10.81
C ARG A 183 -5.28 19.30 -11.02
N GLY A 184 -4.26 19.43 -10.20
CA GLY A 184 -3.28 20.50 -10.28
C GLY A 184 -2.08 20.15 -11.16
N GLU A 185 -1.57 21.14 -11.91
CA GLU A 185 -0.27 21.06 -12.63
C GLU A 185 0.93 21.22 -11.67
N THR A 186 0.75 21.08 -10.36
CA THR A 186 1.87 21.11 -9.45
C THR A 186 2.72 19.88 -9.73
N ALA A 187 3.93 20.10 -10.21
CA ALA A 187 4.92 19.06 -10.53
C ALA A 187 5.19 18.10 -9.34
N ILE A 188 4.60 18.35 -8.19
CA ILE A 188 4.84 17.74 -6.92
C ILE A 188 3.62 16.92 -6.43
N GLY A 189 2.42 17.06 -7.04
CA GLY A 189 1.22 16.30 -6.67
C GLY A 189 0.84 16.45 -5.18
N GLU A 190 1.11 17.64 -4.60
CA GLU A 190 0.96 17.87 -3.16
C GLU A 190 -0.50 17.81 -2.72
N ASP A 191 -1.40 18.30 -3.54
CA ASP A 191 -2.80 18.44 -3.19
C ASP A 191 -3.71 17.59 -4.08
N TYR A 192 -4.57 16.85 -3.46
CA TYR A 192 -5.72 16.22 -4.12
C TYR A 192 -7.02 16.75 -3.52
N THR A 193 -8.06 16.75 -4.33
CA THR A 193 -9.42 17.09 -3.90
C THR A 193 -10.23 15.83 -3.64
N VAL A 194 -11.10 15.89 -2.62
CA VAL A 194 -12.08 14.84 -2.34
C VAL A 194 -13.38 15.23 -3.03
N GLU A 195 -13.82 14.42 -3.98
CA GLU A 195 -14.96 14.70 -4.84
C GLU A 195 -15.98 13.55 -4.82
N GLU A 196 -17.16 13.78 -5.37
CA GLU A 196 -18.10 12.71 -5.68
C GLU A 196 -17.49 11.80 -6.76
N ILE A 197 -17.87 10.52 -6.71
CA ILE A 197 -17.42 9.54 -7.73
C ILE A 197 -17.97 9.97 -9.09
N PRO A 198 -17.15 10.02 -10.15
CA PRO A 198 -17.61 10.31 -11.50
C PRO A 198 -18.76 9.39 -11.91
N ALA A 199 -19.79 9.96 -12.56
CA ALA A 199 -21.03 9.25 -12.87
C ALA A 199 -20.82 7.99 -13.74
N ASP A 200 -19.81 8.03 -14.63
CA ASP A 200 -19.42 6.90 -15.49
C ASP A 200 -18.71 5.77 -14.74
N LEU A 201 -18.22 6.03 -13.52
CA LEU A 201 -17.57 5.04 -12.65
C LEU A 201 -18.42 4.62 -11.44
N ALA A 202 -19.61 5.24 -11.27
CA ALA A 202 -20.45 5.02 -10.09
C ALA A 202 -20.88 3.55 -9.93
N ASP A 203 -21.32 2.91 -11.03
CA ASP A 203 -21.76 1.51 -11.02
C ASP A 203 -20.59 0.55 -10.73
N ALA A 204 -19.42 0.80 -11.33
CA ALA A 204 -18.22 0.01 -11.08
C ALA A 204 -17.74 0.15 -9.63
N ALA A 205 -17.79 1.37 -9.08
CA ALA A 205 -17.43 1.62 -7.69
C ALA A 205 -18.40 0.97 -6.71
N ALA A 206 -19.72 1.01 -7.00
CA ALA A 206 -20.74 0.34 -6.17
C ALA A 206 -20.52 -1.18 -6.16
N ALA A 207 -20.30 -1.79 -7.32
CA ALA A 207 -20.02 -3.23 -7.42
C ALA A 207 -18.75 -3.64 -6.71
N ALA A 208 -17.67 -2.84 -6.82
CA ALA A 208 -16.41 -3.10 -6.13
C ALA A 208 -16.51 -2.89 -4.61
N HIS A 209 -17.30 -1.93 -4.16
CA HIS A 209 -17.61 -1.75 -2.73
C HIS A 209 -18.38 -2.96 -2.18
N GLU A 210 -19.39 -3.45 -2.89
CA GLU A 210 -20.14 -4.65 -2.49
C GLU A 210 -19.21 -5.87 -2.42
N GLU A 211 -18.32 -6.08 -3.41
CA GLU A 211 -17.30 -7.15 -3.39
C GLU A 211 -16.39 -7.01 -2.15
N LEU A 212 -15.99 -5.79 -1.79
CA LEU A 212 -15.19 -5.53 -0.59
C LEU A 212 -15.94 -5.94 0.68
N ILE A 213 -17.22 -5.54 0.82
CA ILE A 213 -18.06 -5.90 1.97
C ILE A 213 -18.18 -7.42 2.10
N HIS A 214 -18.49 -8.13 1.03
CA HIS A 214 -18.54 -9.60 1.03
C HIS A 214 -17.20 -10.22 1.39
N THR A 215 -16.10 -9.71 0.83
CA THR A 215 -14.76 -10.18 1.15
C THR A 215 -14.44 -10.03 2.64
N LEU A 216 -14.86 -8.93 3.26
CA LEU A 216 -14.68 -8.71 4.69
C LEU A 216 -15.55 -9.63 5.53
N ALA A 217 -16.82 -9.82 5.17
CA ALA A 217 -17.73 -10.73 5.86
C ALA A 217 -17.22 -12.18 5.82
N ASP A 218 -16.63 -12.62 4.70
CA ASP A 218 -16.02 -13.95 4.57
C ASP A 218 -14.74 -14.15 5.38
N ASN A 219 -14.08 -13.06 5.81
CA ASN A 219 -12.77 -13.10 6.44
C ASN A 219 -12.69 -12.44 7.83
N ASP A 220 -13.81 -11.93 8.36
CA ASP A 220 -13.89 -11.31 9.69
C ASP A 220 -15.26 -11.57 10.30
N ASP A 221 -15.31 -12.47 11.30
CA ASP A 221 -16.56 -12.92 11.91
C ASP A 221 -17.32 -11.78 12.60
N ASP A 222 -16.61 -10.87 13.28
CA ASP A 222 -17.22 -9.72 13.95
C ASP A 222 -17.88 -8.79 12.93
N PHE A 223 -17.23 -8.60 11.77
CA PHE A 223 -17.81 -7.79 10.70
C PHE A 223 -19.00 -8.48 10.05
N ALA A 224 -18.94 -9.79 9.86
CA ALA A 224 -20.05 -10.57 9.31
C ALA A 224 -21.32 -10.45 10.15
N GLU A 225 -21.21 -10.52 11.49
CA GLU A 225 -22.34 -10.36 12.40
C GLU A 225 -22.96 -8.94 12.26
N HIS A 226 -22.15 -7.89 12.32
CA HIS A 226 -22.62 -6.50 12.16
C HIS A 226 -23.23 -6.23 10.78
N TRP A 227 -22.66 -6.81 9.72
CA TRP A 227 -23.21 -6.66 8.38
C TRP A 227 -24.60 -7.30 8.25
N LEU A 228 -24.80 -8.50 8.79
CA LEU A 228 -26.10 -9.15 8.80
C LEU A 228 -27.15 -8.36 9.59
N GLU A 229 -26.79 -7.83 10.76
CA GLU A 229 -27.65 -6.96 11.55
C GLU A 229 -28.02 -5.66 10.80
N ALA A 230 -27.04 -5.06 10.10
CA ALA A 230 -27.23 -3.87 9.30
C ALA A 230 -28.17 -4.12 8.10
N GLU A 231 -28.04 -5.28 7.42
CA GLU A 231 -28.97 -5.67 6.34
C GLU A 231 -30.41 -5.86 6.86
N GLU A 232 -30.58 -6.49 8.03
CA GLU A 232 -31.90 -6.70 8.62
C GLU A 232 -32.55 -5.39 9.11
N SER A 233 -31.75 -4.46 9.67
CA SER A 233 -32.23 -3.17 10.17
C SER A 233 -32.37 -2.10 9.10
N GLY A 234 -31.71 -2.27 7.93
CA GLY A 234 -31.61 -1.28 6.87
C GLY A 234 -30.65 -0.12 7.23
N GLU A 235 -29.77 -0.32 8.22
CA GLU A 235 -28.71 0.62 8.58
C GLU A 235 -27.51 0.48 7.63
N ALA A 236 -26.83 1.59 7.36
CA ALA A 236 -25.63 1.58 6.56
C ALA A 236 -24.39 1.30 7.44
N ILE A 237 -23.51 0.42 6.99
CA ILE A 237 -22.22 0.20 7.63
C ILE A 237 -21.34 1.45 7.48
N SER A 238 -20.75 1.90 8.55
CA SER A 238 -19.88 3.07 8.55
C SER A 238 -18.51 2.77 7.93
N SER A 239 -17.86 3.78 7.38
CA SER A 239 -16.49 3.65 6.87
C SER A 239 -15.48 3.26 7.96
N ASP A 240 -15.75 3.63 9.22
CA ASP A 240 -14.87 3.29 10.34
C ASP A 240 -14.97 1.79 10.70
N GLU A 241 -16.16 1.20 10.61
CA GLU A 241 -16.37 -0.24 10.78
C GLU A 241 -15.68 -1.03 9.66
N ILE A 242 -15.80 -0.58 8.41
CA ILE A 242 -15.09 -1.18 7.26
C ILE A 242 -13.57 -1.11 7.49
N LYS A 243 -13.05 0.05 7.89
CA LYS A 243 -11.61 0.22 8.20
C LYS A 243 -11.15 -0.74 9.29
N ALA A 244 -11.91 -0.85 10.37
CA ALA A 244 -11.58 -1.73 11.48
C ALA A 244 -11.55 -3.21 11.04
N ALA A 245 -12.50 -3.63 10.21
CA ALA A 245 -12.55 -4.98 9.65
C ALA A 245 -11.36 -5.25 8.71
N VAL A 246 -11.05 -4.32 7.80
CA VAL A 246 -9.86 -4.43 6.93
C VAL A 246 -8.61 -4.59 7.78
N ARG A 247 -8.42 -3.76 8.81
CA ARG A 247 -7.27 -3.83 9.70
C ARG A 247 -7.15 -5.19 10.38
N ARG A 248 -8.21 -5.68 11.03
CA ARG A 248 -8.21 -6.99 11.70
C ARG A 248 -7.87 -8.13 10.74
N ALA A 249 -8.46 -8.11 9.55
CA ALA A 249 -8.25 -9.14 8.55
C ALA A 249 -6.83 -9.09 7.93
N VAL A 250 -6.25 -7.89 7.73
CA VAL A 250 -4.87 -7.70 7.26
C VAL A 250 -3.87 -8.16 8.32
N ILE A 251 -4.02 -7.72 9.57
CA ILE A 251 -3.15 -8.12 10.68
C ILE A 251 -3.20 -9.64 10.90
N GLY A 252 -4.39 -10.23 10.79
CA GLY A 252 -4.59 -11.68 10.84
C GLY A 252 -4.08 -12.44 9.61
N ASN A 253 -3.49 -11.79 8.63
CA ASN A 253 -3.06 -12.38 7.35
C ASN A 253 -4.18 -13.14 6.60
N ARG A 254 -5.45 -12.78 6.82
CA ARG A 254 -6.62 -13.38 6.16
C ARG A 254 -6.90 -12.75 4.81
N ILE A 255 -6.61 -11.47 4.68
CA ILE A 255 -6.71 -10.72 3.43
C ILE A 255 -5.44 -9.90 3.19
N THR A 256 -5.28 -9.43 1.95
CA THR A 256 -4.29 -8.43 1.57
C THR A 256 -5.01 -7.24 0.96
N ALA A 257 -4.88 -6.06 1.56
CA ALA A 257 -5.47 -4.85 1.05
C ALA A 257 -4.74 -4.37 -0.20
N VAL A 258 -5.47 -3.94 -1.22
CA VAL A 258 -4.91 -3.46 -2.50
C VAL A 258 -5.27 -2.00 -2.71
N VAL A 259 -4.25 -1.17 -2.86
CA VAL A 259 -4.34 0.25 -3.21
C VAL A 259 -3.56 0.52 -4.49
N CYS A 260 -3.73 1.67 -5.11
CA CYS A 260 -3.14 1.93 -6.41
C CYS A 260 -2.69 3.40 -6.60
N GLY A 261 -1.84 3.62 -7.60
CA GLY A 261 -1.35 4.95 -7.92
C GLY A 261 -0.22 4.97 -8.95
N THR A 262 0.49 6.08 -8.98
CA THR A 262 1.74 6.25 -9.71
C THR A 262 2.68 7.13 -8.90
N SER A 263 3.72 6.51 -8.34
CA SER A 263 4.71 7.23 -7.51
C SER A 263 5.46 8.28 -8.31
N PHE A 264 5.76 8.02 -9.57
CA PHE A 264 6.48 8.96 -10.43
C PHE A 264 5.73 10.28 -10.62
N LYS A 265 4.40 10.24 -10.76
CA LYS A 265 3.53 11.42 -10.87
C LYS A 265 2.94 11.89 -9.55
N ASN A 266 3.38 11.32 -8.44
CA ASN A 266 2.92 11.66 -7.09
C ASN A 266 1.41 11.45 -6.85
N THR A 267 0.75 10.63 -7.65
CA THR A 267 -0.69 10.35 -7.54
C THR A 267 -0.92 9.07 -6.75
N GLY A 268 -1.69 9.12 -5.68
CA GLY A 268 -2.03 7.95 -4.86
C GLY A 268 -1.04 7.61 -3.74
N VAL A 269 0.03 8.38 -3.54
CA VAL A 269 1.05 8.11 -2.51
C VAL A 269 0.53 8.45 -1.11
N GLN A 270 -0.14 9.59 -0.94
CA GLN A 270 -0.71 9.97 0.36
C GLN A 270 -1.78 8.96 0.83
N PRO A 271 -2.75 8.53 0.01
CA PRO A 271 -3.67 7.45 0.40
C PRO A 271 -2.98 6.12 0.70
N MET A 272 -1.86 5.80 0.06
CA MET A 272 -1.06 4.63 0.40
C MET A 272 -0.42 4.78 1.79
N LEU A 273 0.08 5.97 2.16
CA LEU A 273 0.57 6.26 3.51
C LEU A 273 -0.56 6.17 4.55
N ASP A 274 -1.76 6.63 4.20
CA ASP A 274 -2.95 6.45 5.05
C ASP A 274 -3.25 4.96 5.25
N ALA A 275 -3.17 4.14 4.20
CA ALA A 275 -3.35 2.70 4.29
C ALA A 275 -2.29 2.01 5.19
N VAL A 276 -1.05 2.49 5.19
CA VAL A 276 0.01 2.01 6.09
C VAL A 276 -0.38 2.21 7.55
N ILE A 277 -0.81 3.41 7.93
CA ILE A 277 -1.16 3.69 9.33
C ILE A 277 -2.50 3.08 9.73
N ASP A 278 -3.46 2.99 8.80
CA ASP A 278 -4.80 2.46 9.05
C ASP A 278 -4.82 0.92 9.14
N TYR A 279 -4.03 0.21 8.33
CA TYR A 279 -4.20 -1.24 8.13
C TYR A 279 -3.00 -2.10 8.54
N LEU A 280 -1.79 -1.55 8.63
CA LEU A 280 -0.64 -2.31 9.10
C LEU A 280 -0.50 -2.23 10.64
N PRO A 281 -0.01 -3.29 11.30
CA PRO A 281 0.09 -3.32 12.74
C PRO A 281 1.14 -2.38 13.31
N SER A 282 0.97 -2.06 14.57
CA SER A 282 2.01 -1.52 15.44
C SER A 282 2.84 -2.65 16.07
N PRO A 283 4.01 -2.36 16.67
CA PRO A 283 4.80 -3.37 17.41
C PRO A 283 4.07 -4.02 18.58
N LEU A 284 2.94 -3.47 19.02
CA LEU A 284 2.14 -4.03 20.13
C LEU A 284 1.13 -5.09 19.67
N GLU A 285 0.92 -5.23 18.37
CA GLU A 285 -0.12 -6.08 17.78
C GLU A 285 0.45 -7.35 17.11
N ILE A 286 1.77 -7.58 17.24
CA ILE A 286 2.48 -8.73 16.66
C ILE A 286 2.91 -9.71 17.73
#